data_7ef1c8772369b1088a1587bca205ddd5
#
_entry.id   7ef1c8772369b1088a1587bca205ddd5
#
_cell.length_a   1.000
_cell.length_b   1.000
_cell.length_c   1.000
_cell.angle_alpha   90.00
_cell.angle_beta   90.00
_cell.angle_gamma   90.00
#
_symmetry.space_group_name_H-M   'P 1'
#
loop_
_entity.id
_entity.type
_entity.pdbx_description
1 polymer ?
#
loop_
_entity_poly.entity_id
_entity_poly.type
_entity_poly.pdbx_seq_one_letter_code
_entity_poly.pdbx_strand_id
1 'polypeptide(L)'
;MIGSANMLQAIQDGTDVIHFTDAAVEAGPAHIQIDGVLRREHTRYHSAGHLIAYAGEKYGWYGYKGNHRPGEGRIVFQPVRLTSPVTAEDFAAGAADLVAQNLALSTSEEDGKRMVTWGDLPVYACGGTHVPSTGEVGQIVITRVKEKKGELSVQYELKD
;
A
#
# COMPACT_ATOMS: atom_id res chain seq x y z
N MET A 1 7.28 18.58 -8.12
CA MET A 1 7.34 20.06 -8.29
C MET A 1 6.16 20.54 -9.15
N ILE A 2 5.65 21.69 -8.87
CA ILE A 2 4.63 22.39 -9.68
C ILE A 2 5.26 23.72 -10.09
N GLY A 3 5.58 23.88 -11.39
CA GLY A 3 6.47 24.93 -11.83
C GLY A 3 7.83 24.85 -11.12
N SER A 4 8.23 25.93 -10.42
CA SER A 4 9.46 25.97 -9.60
C SER A 4 9.22 25.65 -8.10
N ALA A 5 7.96 25.46 -7.68
CA ALA A 5 7.62 25.20 -6.29
C ALA A 5 7.69 23.69 -5.97
N ASN A 6 8.18 23.34 -4.79
CA ASN A 6 8.13 21.98 -4.30
C ASN A 6 6.77 21.69 -3.67
N MET A 7 6.24 20.50 -3.94
CA MET A 7 5.02 20.03 -3.30
C MET A 7 5.35 19.51 -1.90
N LEU A 8 4.63 19.97 -0.90
CA LEU A 8 4.77 19.54 0.50
C LEU A 8 3.76 18.43 0.85
N GLN A 9 2.53 18.61 0.36
CA GLN A 9 1.43 17.67 0.62
C GLN A 9 0.39 17.77 -0.49
N ALA A 10 -0.31 16.68 -0.77
CA ALA A 10 -1.52 16.67 -1.58
C ALA A 10 -2.65 16.04 -0.78
N ILE A 11 -3.84 16.63 -0.83
CA ILE A 11 -5.06 16.08 -0.24
C ILE A 11 -6.16 16.05 -1.29
N GLN A 12 -7.03 15.06 -1.21
CA GLN A 12 -8.21 14.99 -2.05
C GLN A 12 -9.39 15.64 -1.34
N ASP A 13 -10.08 16.55 -2.03
CA ASP A 13 -11.32 17.19 -1.55
C ASP A 13 -12.40 17.03 -2.63
N GLY A 14 -13.28 16.06 -2.45
CA GLY A 14 -14.24 15.68 -3.48
C GLY A 14 -13.55 15.17 -4.74
N THR A 15 -13.78 15.86 -5.87
CA THR A 15 -13.13 15.59 -7.16
C THR A 15 -11.80 16.33 -7.34
N ASP A 16 -11.51 17.28 -6.46
CA ASP A 16 -10.35 18.15 -6.57
C ASP A 16 -9.15 17.57 -5.79
N VAL A 17 -7.95 17.92 -6.23
CA VAL A 17 -6.71 17.61 -5.52
C VAL A 17 -6.03 18.92 -5.13
N ILE A 18 -5.95 19.18 -3.83
CA ILE A 18 -5.33 20.39 -3.29
C ILE A 18 -3.86 20.09 -3.04
N HIS A 19 -3.00 20.91 -3.62
CA HIS A 19 -1.54 20.82 -3.47
C HIS A 19 -1.03 21.96 -2.58
N PHE A 20 -0.36 21.60 -1.50
CA PHE A 20 0.37 22.54 -0.65
C PHE A 20 1.81 22.61 -1.14
N THR A 21 2.29 23.83 -1.37
CA THR A 21 3.62 24.08 -1.94
C THR A 21 4.44 25.00 -1.04
N ASP A 22 5.77 24.93 -1.16
CA ASP A 22 6.71 25.77 -0.38
C ASP A 22 6.82 27.21 -0.90
N ALA A 23 6.28 27.47 -2.10
CA ALA A 23 6.22 28.80 -2.71
C ALA A 23 4.89 28.97 -3.45
N ALA A 24 4.49 30.21 -3.66
CA ALA A 24 3.28 30.54 -4.42
C ALA A 24 3.39 30.03 -5.87
N VAL A 25 2.29 29.48 -6.38
CA VAL A 25 2.15 29.06 -7.77
C VAL A 25 1.07 29.94 -8.41
N GLU A 26 1.39 30.53 -9.55
CA GLU A 26 0.43 31.35 -10.29
C GLU A 26 -0.70 30.48 -10.87
N ALA A 27 -1.90 31.03 -10.92
CA ALA A 27 -3.05 30.37 -11.51
C ALA A 27 -2.87 30.24 -13.03
N GLY A 28 -3.20 29.08 -13.57
CA GLY A 28 -3.13 28.79 -15.00
C GLY A 28 -2.40 27.50 -15.32
N PRO A 29 -1.98 27.30 -16.56
CA PRO A 29 -1.23 26.11 -16.95
C PRO A 29 0.08 25.99 -16.16
N ALA A 30 0.35 24.79 -15.63
CA ALA A 30 1.56 24.54 -14.87
C ALA A 30 2.23 23.23 -15.32
N HIS A 31 3.57 23.22 -15.30
CA HIS A 31 4.34 22.01 -15.51
C HIS A 31 4.49 21.27 -14.18
N ILE A 32 4.02 20.04 -14.15
CA ILE A 32 4.13 19.16 -12.95
C ILE A 32 5.21 18.13 -13.22
N GLN A 33 6.21 18.08 -12.35
CA GLN A 33 7.27 17.10 -12.38
C GLN A 33 7.19 16.21 -11.14
N ILE A 34 7.05 14.90 -11.36
CA ILE A 34 6.97 13.91 -10.30
C ILE A 34 8.34 13.24 -10.14
N ASP A 35 8.80 13.11 -8.89
CA ASP A 35 9.99 12.31 -8.57
C ASP A 35 9.67 10.83 -8.80
N GLY A 36 10.21 10.27 -9.87
CA GLY A 36 9.94 8.88 -10.26
C GLY A 36 10.53 7.85 -9.30
N VAL A 37 11.64 8.16 -8.65
CA VAL A 37 12.27 7.26 -7.66
C VAL A 37 11.38 7.17 -6.42
N LEU A 38 11.00 8.31 -5.89
CA LEU A 38 10.12 8.40 -4.72
C LEU A 38 8.75 7.76 -5.01
N ARG A 39 8.18 8.03 -6.18
CA ARG A 39 6.91 7.44 -6.60
C ARG A 39 6.99 5.91 -6.66
N ARG A 40 8.07 5.37 -7.22
CA ARG A 40 8.29 3.92 -7.30
C ARG A 40 8.41 3.30 -5.91
N GLU A 41 9.14 3.91 -5.01
CA GLU A 41 9.28 3.45 -3.63
C GLU A 41 7.94 3.42 -2.91
N HIS A 42 7.17 4.50 -2.96
CA HIS A 42 5.81 4.56 -2.38
C HIS A 42 4.88 3.51 -3.00
N THR A 43 4.97 3.30 -4.31
CA THR A 43 4.19 2.27 -5.02
C THR A 43 4.51 0.86 -4.51
N ARG A 44 5.79 0.54 -4.34
CA ARG A 44 6.25 -0.75 -3.77
C ARG A 44 5.74 -0.95 -2.35
N TYR A 45 5.89 0.06 -1.47
CA TYR A 45 5.39 -0.01 -0.10
C TYR A 45 3.88 -0.19 -0.02
N HIS A 46 3.13 0.49 -0.88
CA HIS A 46 1.68 0.36 -0.94
C HIS A 46 1.27 -1.05 -1.36
N SER A 47 1.86 -1.59 -2.42
CA SER A 47 1.60 -2.95 -2.87
C SER A 47 2.04 -4.00 -1.85
N ALA A 48 3.19 -3.81 -1.19
CA ALA A 48 3.63 -4.68 -0.08
C ALA A 48 2.59 -4.78 1.04
N GLY A 49 1.98 -3.65 1.41
CA GLY A 49 0.91 -3.61 2.41
C GLY A 49 -0.28 -4.49 2.02
N HIS A 50 -0.69 -4.49 0.76
CA HIS A 50 -1.73 -5.39 0.25
C HIS A 50 -1.31 -6.86 0.32
N LEU A 51 -0.06 -7.20 -0.04
CA LEU A 51 0.42 -8.59 0.06
C LEU A 51 0.46 -9.09 1.50
N ILE A 52 0.83 -8.24 2.44
CA ILE A 52 0.77 -8.55 3.89
C ILE A 52 -0.68 -8.74 4.33
N ALA A 53 -1.61 -7.91 3.85
CA ALA A 53 -3.03 -8.06 4.15
C ALA A 53 -3.56 -9.42 3.67
N TYR A 54 -3.25 -9.83 2.44
CA TYR A 54 -3.61 -11.17 1.94
C TYR A 54 -3.01 -12.29 2.78
N ALA A 55 -1.77 -12.16 3.22
CA ALA A 55 -1.13 -13.16 4.08
C ALA A 55 -1.86 -13.35 5.42
N GLY A 56 -2.47 -12.31 5.96
CA GLY A 56 -3.25 -12.37 7.21
C GLY A 56 -4.61 -13.06 7.06
N GLU A 57 -5.23 -13.02 5.89
CA GLU A 57 -6.59 -13.52 5.67
C GLU A 57 -6.74 -15.01 5.98
N LYS A 58 -5.77 -15.83 5.63
CA LYS A 58 -5.82 -17.28 5.92
C LYS A 58 -5.80 -17.60 7.41
N TYR A 59 -5.32 -16.68 8.25
CA TYR A 59 -5.33 -16.79 9.71
C TYR A 59 -6.55 -16.13 10.36
N GLY A 60 -7.51 -15.63 9.59
CA GLY A 60 -8.72 -15.00 10.09
C GLY A 60 -8.61 -13.50 10.37
N TRP A 61 -7.53 -12.87 9.91
CA TRP A 61 -7.28 -11.44 10.08
C TRP A 61 -7.51 -10.68 8.78
N TYR A 62 -8.30 -9.61 8.84
CA TYR A 62 -8.57 -8.72 7.73
C TYR A 62 -7.87 -7.38 7.93
N GLY A 63 -7.00 -7.01 6.99
CA GLY A 63 -6.32 -5.72 6.98
C GLY A 63 -7.28 -4.60 6.60
N TYR A 64 -7.60 -3.72 7.53
CA TYR A 64 -8.60 -2.67 7.32
C TYR A 64 -8.03 -1.25 7.32
N LYS A 65 -6.79 -1.08 7.78
CA LYS A 65 -6.13 0.22 7.90
C LYS A 65 -4.62 0.04 7.73
N GLY A 66 -3.97 1.00 7.08
CA GLY A 66 -2.53 0.93 6.85
C GLY A 66 -1.86 2.30 6.75
N ASN A 67 -0.57 2.31 7.01
CA ASN A 67 0.36 3.37 6.64
C ASN A 67 1.42 2.75 5.72
N HIS A 68 1.54 3.26 4.51
CA HIS A 68 2.44 2.72 3.49
C HIS A 68 3.61 3.68 3.18
N ARG A 69 3.85 4.65 4.05
CA ARG A 69 4.99 5.55 3.90
C ARG A 69 6.29 4.78 4.12
N PRO A 70 7.30 4.92 3.23
CA PRO A 70 8.61 4.32 3.44
C PRO A 70 9.18 4.64 4.84
N GLY A 71 9.68 3.61 5.53
CA GLY A 71 10.13 3.71 6.93
C GLY A 71 9.04 3.65 8.00
N GLU A 72 7.76 3.74 7.61
CA GLU A 72 6.62 3.72 8.54
C GLU A 72 5.59 2.63 8.19
N GLY A 73 5.97 1.65 7.37
CA GLY A 73 5.06 0.62 6.88
C GLY A 73 4.37 -0.14 8.00
N ARG A 74 3.02 -0.13 7.99
CA ARG A 74 2.21 -0.82 9.00
C ARG A 74 0.83 -1.15 8.47
N ILE A 75 0.38 -2.37 8.71
CA ILE A 75 -1.00 -2.80 8.49
C ILE A 75 -1.64 -3.14 9.82
N VAL A 76 -2.86 -2.67 10.03
CA VAL A 76 -3.69 -3.02 11.19
C VAL A 76 -4.82 -3.93 10.74
N PHE A 77 -4.96 -5.05 11.43
CA PHE A 77 -5.92 -6.09 11.15
C PHE A 77 -6.98 -6.17 12.25
N GLN A 78 -8.19 -6.53 11.84
CA GLN A 78 -9.27 -6.93 12.73
C GLN A 78 -9.64 -8.39 12.48
N PRO A 79 -10.13 -9.11 13.49
CA PRO A 79 -10.59 -10.47 13.29
C PRO A 79 -11.92 -10.48 12.53
N VAL A 80 -12.05 -11.34 11.53
CA VAL A 80 -13.32 -11.53 10.77
C VAL A 80 -13.94 -12.90 10.98
N ARG A 81 -13.20 -13.81 11.61
CA ARG A 81 -13.63 -15.15 12.03
C ARG A 81 -12.76 -15.61 13.18
N LEU A 82 -12.90 -16.85 13.60
CA LEU A 82 -11.97 -17.42 14.57
C LEU A 82 -10.54 -17.31 14.03
N THR A 83 -9.69 -16.57 14.75
CA THR A 83 -8.30 -16.36 14.35
C THR A 83 -7.43 -17.55 14.77
N SER A 84 -6.41 -17.81 13.95
CA SER A 84 -5.33 -18.74 14.30
C SER A 84 -4.10 -17.93 14.76
N PRO A 85 -3.25 -18.50 15.62
CA PRO A 85 -1.96 -17.91 15.95
C PRO A 85 -1.15 -17.61 14.69
N VAL A 86 -0.55 -16.43 14.62
CA VAL A 86 0.26 -15.99 13.48
C VAL A 86 1.49 -15.26 13.98
N THR A 87 2.63 -15.55 13.38
CA THR A 87 3.93 -14.98 13.74
C THR A 87 4.44 -14.01 12.68
N ALA A 88 5.51 -13.29 12.98
CA ALA A 88 6.20 -12.46 11.99
C ALA A 88 6.72 -13.29 10.81
N GLU A 89 7.21 -14.50 11.09
CA GLU A 89 7.70 -15.46 10.09
C GLU A 89 6.57 -15.93 9.17
N ASP A 90 5.36 -16.15 9.70
CA ASP A 90 4.20 -16.53 8.89
C ASP A 90 3.80 -15.42 7.92
N PHE A 91 3.79 -14.16 8.36
CA PHE A 91 3.56 -13.02 7.48
C PHE A 91 4.66 -12.87 6.44
N ALA A 92 5.92 -12.98 6.86
CA ALA A 92 7.07 -12.88 5.96
C ALA A 92 7.03 -13.98 4.87
N ALA A 93 6.78 -15.22 5.27
CA ALA A 93 6.68 -16.36 4.35
C ALA A 93 5.49 -16.21 3.39
N GLY A 94 4.32 -15.82 3.88
CA GLY A 94 3.13 -15.61 3.06
C GLY A 94 3.31 -14.48 2.05
N ALA A 95 3.89 -13.36 2.45
CA ALA A 95 4.18 -12.24 1.56
C ALA A 95 5.27 -12.60 0.53
N ALA A 96 6.33 -13.29 0.95
CA ALA A 96 7.40 -13.75 0.06
C ALA A 96 6.89 -14.74 -1.00
N ASP A 97 5.97 -15.63 -0.64
CA ASP A 97 5.33 -16.55 -1.58
C ASP A 97 4.56 -15.79 -2.66
N LEU A 98 3.79 -14.76 -2.29
CA LEU A 98 3.07 -13.93 -3.24
C LEU A 98 4.00 -13.13 -4.16
N VAL A 99 5.11 -12.63 -3.65
CA VAL A 99 6.16 -11.99 -4.46
C VAL A 99 6.76 -12.97 -5.46
N ALA A 100 7.08 -14.19 -5.01
CA ALA A 100 7.68 -15.24 -5.84
C ALA A 100 6.75 -15.73 -6.96
N GLN A 101 5.44 -15.73 -6.75
CA GLN A 101 4.44 -16.09 -7.77
C GLN A 101 4.39 -15.08 -8.92
N ASN A 102 4.89 -13.87 -8.74
CA ASN A 102 4.93 -12.81 -9.74
C ASN A 102 3.57 -12.57 -10.44
N LEU A 103 2.53 -12.43 -9.65
CA LEU A 103 1.15 -12.29 -10.12
C LEU A 103 0.94 -10.93 -10.79
N ALA A 104 0.22 -10.92 -11.89
CA ALA A 104 -0.09 -9.70 -12.63
C ALA A 104 -1.19 -8.88 -11.96
N LEU A 105 -1.03 -7.55 -11.94
CA LEU A 105 -2.04 -6.61 -11.47
C LEU A 105 -3.23 -6.58 -12.45
N SER A 106 -4.42 -6.63 -11.91
CA SER A 106 -5.66 -6.34 -12.61
C SER A 106 -6.43 -5.21 -11.92
N THR A 107 -7.00 -4.32 -12.71
CA THR A 107 -7.83 -3.23 -12.22
C THR A 107 -9.18 -3.24 -12.91
N SER A 108 -10.23 -2.92 -12.17
CA SER A 108 -11.59 -2.72 -12.67
C SER A 108 -12.22 -1.51 -12.01
N GLU A 109 -13.41 -1.14 -12.43
CA GLU A 109 -14.20 -0.10 -11.80
C GLU A 109 -15.55 -0.67 -11.41
N GLU A 110 -15.95 -0.48 -10.16
CA GLU A 110 -17.24 -0.87 -9.61
C GLU A 110 -17.82 0.29 -8.80
N ASP A 111 -19.03 0.73 -9.13
CA ASP A 111 -19.73 1.83 -8.46
C ASP A 111 -18.86 3.10 -8.30
N GLY A 112 -18.11 3.46 -9.34
CA GLY A 112 -17.22 4.63 -9.35
C GLY A 112 -15.94 4.48 -8.52
N LYS A 113 -15.66 3.29 -8.00
CA LYS A 113 -14.44 2.97 -7.26
C LYS A 113 -13.52 2.09 -8.10
N ARG A 114 -12.22 2.42 -8.08
CA ARG A 114 -11.23 1.54 -8.68
C ARG A 114 -11.01 0.33 -7.76
N MET A 115 -11.08 -0.85 -8.36
CA MET A 115 -10.82 -2.13 -7.71
C MET A 115 -9.47 -2.67 -8.19
N VAL A 116 -8.71 -3.27 -7.29
CA VAL A 116 -7.39 -3.84 -7.60
C VAL A 116 -7.27 -5.25 -7.06
N THR A 117 -6.55 -6.08 -7.80
CA THR A 117 -6.11 -7.42 -7.38
C THR A 117 -4.87 -7.84 -8.15
N TRP A 118 -4.20 -8.88 -7.69
CA TRP A 118 -3.13 -9.57 -8.41
C TRP A 118 -3.50 -11.03 -8.59
N GLY A 119 -3.45 -11.52 -9.86
CA GLY A 119 -3.88 -12.89 -10.16
C GLY A 119 -5.30 -13.14 -9.71
N ASP A 120 -5.50 -14.24 -9.01
CA ASP A 120 -6.81 -14.67 -8.48
C ASP A 120 -7.03 -14.31 -7.00
N LEU A 121 -6.26 -13.36 -6.46
CA LEU A 121 -6.41 -12.91 -5.09
C LEU A 121 -7.72 -12.10 -4.90
N PRO A 122 -8.21 -11.97 -3.66
CA PRO A 122 -9.37 -11.14 -3.38
C PRO A 122 -9.21 -9.71 -3.89
N VAL A 123 -10.31 -9.11 -4.33
CA VAL A 123 -10.35 -7.76 -4.91
C VAL A 123 -10.55 -6.73 -3.80
N TYR A 124 -9.79 -5.65 -3.83
CA TYR A 124 -9.91 -4.52 -2.90
C TYR A 124 -10.23 -3.22 -3.63
N ALA A 125 -11.05 -2.38 -3.02
CA ALA A 125 -11.21 -0.99 -3.47
C ALA A 125 -9.95 -0.20 -3.10
N CYS A 126 -9.24 0.34 -4.09
CA CYS A 126 -8.02 1.11 -3.86
C CYS A 126 -7.73 2.08 -5.00
N GLY A 127 -7.56 3.36 -4.65
CA GLY A 127 -7.21 4.43 -5.61
C GLY A 127 -5.71 4.72 -5.71
N GLY A 128 -4.85 4.06 -4.93
CA GLY A 128 -3.42 4.31 -4.92
C GLY A 128 -2.66 3.67 -6.09
N THR A 129 -1.37 3.94 -6.18
CA THR A 129 -0.50 3.36 -7.19
C THR A 129 0.02 2.00 -6.76
N HIS A 130 0.10 1.07 -7.71
CA HIS A 130 0.52 -0.31 -7.48
C HIS A 130 1.52 -0.80 -8.50
N VAL A 131 2.36 -1.76 -8.10
CA VAL A 131 3.28 -2.45 -9.01
C VAL A 131 2.52 -3.31 -10.03
N PRO A 132 2.98 -3.39 -11.29
CA PRO A 132 2.33 -4.20 -12.34
C PRO A 132 2.33 -5.70 -12.04
N SER A 133 3.29 -6.17 -11.25
CA SER A 133 3.38 -7.56 -10.81
C SER A 133 3.93 -7.65 -9.40
N THR A 134 3.52 -8.66 -8.65
CA THR A 134 3.93 -8.83 -7.25
C THR A 134 5.44 -9.01 -7.09
N GLY A 135 6.14 -9.53 -8.10
CA GLY A 135 7.60 -9.66 -8.11
C GLY A 135 8.34 -8.32 -8.02
N GLU A 136 7.73 -7.23 -8.49
CA GLU A 136 8.33 -5.90 -8.45
C GLU A 136 8.30 -5.24 -7.07
N VAL A 137 7.61 -5.81 -6.10
CA VAL A 137 7.63 -5.34 -4.70
C VAL A 137 9.03 -5.51 -4.11
N GLY A 138 9.71 -6.62 -4.44
CA GLY A 138 11.00 -6.96 -3.87
C GLY A 138 10.87 -7.66 -2.51
N GLN A 139 11.90 -7.59 -1.69
CA GLN A 139 11.92 -8.27 -0.40
C GLN A 139 11.14 -7.51 0.67
N ILE A 140 10.13 -8.17 1.24
CA ILE A 140 9.36 -7.66 2.37
C ILE A 140 9.96 -8.20 3.66
N VAL A 141 10.26 -7.31 4.61
CA VAL A 141 10.75 -7.66 5.94
C VAL A 141 9.72 -7.27 6.97
N ILE A 142 9.24 -8.23 7.74
CA ILE A 142 8.32 -7.98 8.86
C ILE A 142 9.16 -7.63 10.08
N THR A 143 9.04 -6.40 10.56
CA THR A 143 9.85 -5.88 11.66
C THR A 143 9.20 -6.07 13.01
N ARG A 144 7.87 -6.14 13.07
CA ARG A 144 7.13 -6.32 14.32
C ARG A 144 5.71 -6.82 14.06
N VAL A 145 5.27 -7.74 14.90
CA VAL A 145 3.85 -8.16 15.00
C VAL A 145 3.43 -7.98 16.46
N LYS A 146 2.30 -7.28 16.68
CA LYS A 146 1.77 -7.02 18.01
C LYS A 146 0.26 -7.10 18.00
N GLU A 147 -0.30 -7.92 18.88
CA GLU A 147 -1.73 -7.94 19.18
C GLU A 147 -2.02 -7.05 20.39
N LYS A 148 -3.02 -6.19 20.28
CA LYS A 148 -3.49 -5.32 21.36
C LYS A 148 -4.97 -4.98 21.18
N LYS A 149 -5.75 -5.16 22.23
CA LYS A 149 -7.19 -4.87 22.26
C LYS A 149 -7.97 -5.51 21.11
N GLY A 150 -7.65 -6.75 20.74
CA GLY A 150 -8.31 -7.48 19.68
C GLY A 150 -7.90 -7.08 18.26
N GLU A 151 -6.94 -6.20 18.10
CA GLU A 151 -6.35 -5.81 16.81
C GLU A 151 -4.92 -6.35 16.69
N LEU A 152 -4.53 -6.71 15.48
CA LEU A 152 -3.18 -7.12 15.16
C LEU A 152 -2.50 -6.04 14.33
N SER A 153 -1.33 -5.58 14.76
CA SER A 153 -0.50 -4.60 14.05
C SER A 153 0.76 -5.25 13.51
N VAL A 154 0.99 -5.12 12.20
CA VAL A 154 2.15 -5.68 11.51
C VAL A 154 2.95 -4.54 10.90
N GLN A 155 4.18 -4.35 11.36
CA GLN A 155 5.12 -3.38 10.82
C GLN A 155 6.05 -4.04 9.81
N TYR A 156 6.39 -3.34 8.75
CA TYR A 156 7.23 -3.86 7.68
C TYR A 156 8.11 -2.81 7.04
N GLU A 157 9.16 -3.29 6.41
CA GLU A 157 10.08 -2.54 5.57
C GLU A 157 10.34 -3.30 4.28
N LEU A 158 10.82 -2.60 3.27
CA LEU A 158 11.31 -3.21 2.03
C LEU A 158 12.83 -3.12 2.00
N LYS A 159 13.44 -4.19 1.48
CA LYS A 159 14.86 -4.21 1.11
C LYS A 159 15.00 -4.32 -0.40
N ASP A 160 16.07 -3.73 -0.90
CA ASP A 160 16.44 -3.83 -2.30
C ASP A 160 17.12 -5.18 -2.61
#